data_946ad4bad652e37bb32e04b5fa7734c6
#
_entry.id   946ad4bad652e37bb32e04b5fa7734c6
#
_cell.length_a   1.000
_cell.length_b   1.000
_cell.length_c   1.000
_cell.angle_alpha   90.00
_cell.angle_beta   90.00
_cell.angle_gamma   90.00
#
_symmetry.space_group_name_H-M   'P 1'
#
loop_
_entity.id
_entity.type
_entity.pdbx_description
1 polymer ?
#
loop_
_entity_poly.entity_id
_entity_poly.type
_entity_poly.pdbx_seq_one_letter_code
_entity_poly.pdbx_strand_id
1 'polypeptide(L)'
;TDTAILCISLKHLPGYLDTLDESRLQQYVSVLHRMAYGCAGFYGGDLSVVRQFTLAIYFSSDHPSGSPVLRAASCAWLLSKSSKMAEKQDRLSFTAGLAIGVSELGQGDDNDIYPGLYVQSTLDELLDLANQQVEGILLSSYAAEDDGLATHMGIDVIDEKWMALGEISGAHLDLLERQLQLIKRMITPPDGDTPQGLLPF
;
A
#
# COMPACT_ATOMS: atom_id res chain seq x y z
N THR A 1 2.37 -18.42 -10.84
CA THR A 1 2.17 -16.97 -11.08
C THR A 1 2.36 -16.20 -9.81
N ASP A 2 3.28 -15.25 -9.86
CA ASP A 2 3.61 -14.43 -8.70
C ASP A 2 2.47 -13.46 -8.37
N THR A 3 2.25 -13.27 -7.10
CA THR A 3 1.33 -12.24 -6.60
C THR A 3 2.14 -11.22 -5.79
N ALA A 4 2.02 -9.95 -6.15
CA ALA A 4 2.59 -8.89 -5.33
C ALA A 4 1.62 -8.54 -4.19
N ILE A 5 2.17 -8.34 -3.01
CA ILE A 5 1.43 -8.01 -1.82
C ILE A 5 1.92 -6.66 -1.29
N LEU A 6 1.04 -5.68 -1.26
CA LEU A 6 1.29 -4.39 -0.61
C LEU A 6 0.72 -4.44 0.80
N CYS A 7 1.58 -4.39 1.79
CA CYS A 7 1.18 -4.37 3.18
C CYS A 7 1.17 -2.94 3.72
N ILE A 8 0.10 -2.56 4.36
CA ILE A 8 -0.13 -1.21 4.87
C ILE A 8 -0.39 -1.29 6.36
N SER A 9 0.48 -0.68 7.15
CA SER A 9 0.34 -0.64 8.60
C SER A 9 0.54 0.77 9.11
N LEU A 10 -0.16 1.12 10.16
CA LEU A 10 0.02 2.40 10.83
C LEU A 10 1.36 2.42 11.56
N LYS A 11 2.18 3.43 11.31
CA LYS A 11 3.43 3.62 12.06
C LYS A 11 3.11 4.02 13.50
N HIS A 12 3.92 3.56 14.42
CA HIS A 12 3.80 3.88 15.85
C HIS A 12 2.45 3.46 16.46
N LEU A 13 1.82 2.43 15.91
CA LEU A 13 0.52 1.95 16.38
C LEU A 13 0.46 1.71 17.91
N PRO A 14 1.46 1.07 18.55
CA PRO A 14 1.42 0.87 20.00
C PRO A 14 1.28 2.18 20.79
N GLY A 15 1.96 3.24 20.38
CA GLY A 15 1.84 4.56 21.00
C GLY A 15 0.44 5.17 20.85
N TYR A 16 -0.18 4.99 19.69
CA TYR A 16 -1.53 5.48 19.43
C TYR A 16 -2.59 4.68 20.17
N LEU A 17 -2.40 3.39 20.35
CA LEU A 17 -3.30 2.55 21.17
C LEU A 17 -3.36 3.04 22.64
N ASP A 18 -2.25 3.58 23.14
CA ASP A 18 -2.16 4.09 24.50
C ASP A 18 -2.70 5.53 24.64
N THR A 19 -2.69 6.33 23.57
CA THR A 19 -2.96 7.78 23.64
C THR A 19 -4.26 8.22 22.99
N LEU A 20 -4.76 7.47 22.00
CA LEU A 20 -6.01 7.78 21.30
C LEU A 20 -7.15 6.94 21.83
N ASP A 21 -8.34 7.56 21.90
CA ASP A 21 -9.53 6.77 22.15
C ASP A 21 -9.85 5.87 20.94
N GLU A 22 -10.57 4.80 21.19
CA GLU A 22 -10.90 3.80 20.19
C GLU A 22 -11.70 4.41 19.02
N SER A 23 -12.59 5.33 19.30
CA SER A 23 -13.39 6.00 18.27
C SER A 23 -12.53 6.81 17.29
N ARG A 24 -11.55 7.57 17.78
CA ARG A 24 -10.62 8.33 16.92
C ARG A 24 -9.74 7.43 16.11
N LEU A 25 -9.24 6.36 16.73
CA LEU A 25 -8.41 5.39 16.03
C LEU A 25 -9.19 4.70 14.90
N GLN A 26 -10.43 4.33 15.13
CA GLN A 26 -11.32 3.77 14.10
C GLN A 26 -11.60 4.76 12.97
N GLN A 27 -11.73 6.03 13.25
CA GLN A 27 -11.88 7.07 12.22
C GLN A 27 -10.63 7.13 11.32
N TYR A 28 -9.43 7.12 11.90
CA TYR A 28 -8.18 7.12 11.13
C TYR A 28 -8.03 5.88 10.27
N VAL A 29 -8.33 4.72 10.81
CA VAL A 29 -8.31 3.45 10.07
C VAL A 29 -9.32 3.47 8.93
N SER A 30 -10.51 4.02 9.16
CA SER A 30 -11.53 4.16 8.13
C SER A 30 -11.06 5.05 6.97
N VAL A 31 -10.41 6.16 7.26
CA VAL A 31 -9.83 7.03 6.22
C VAL A 31 -8.74 6.29 5.44
N LEU A 32 -7.85 5.60 6.14
CA LEU A 32 -6.79 4.82 5.51
C LEU A 32 -7.37 3.72 4.60
N HIS A 33 -8.38 3.01 5.08
CA HIS A 33 -9.07 1.96 4.29
C HIS A 33 -9.67 2.54 3.00
N ARG A 34 -10.32 3.67 3.08
CA ARG A 34 -10.93 4.33 1.91
C ARG A 34 -9.90 4.78 0.90
N MET A 35 -8.80 5.39 1.36
CA MET A 35 -7.69 5.77 0.49
C MET A 35 -7.07 4.54 -0.18
N ALA A 36 -6.84 3.48 0.57
CA ALA A 36 -6.28 2.22 0.06
C ALA A 36 -7.20 1.59 -0.99
N TYR A 37 -8.50 1.57 -0.76
CA TYR A 37 -9.48 1.08 -1.71
C TYR A 37 -9.45 1.87 -3.01
N GLY A 38 -9.45 3.21 -2.92
CA GLY A 38 -9.37 4.09 -4.08
C GLY A 38 -8.08 3.90 -4.88
N CYS A 39 -6.94 3.84 -4.21
CA CYS A 39 -5.64 3.61 -4.86
C CYS A 39 -5.57 2.23 -5.51
N ALA A 40 -6.05 1.19 -4.84
CA ALA A 40 -6.09 -0.17 -5.37
C ALA A 40 -6.94 -0.26 -6.65
N GLY A 41 -8.02 0.49 -6.72
CA GLY A 41 -8.92 0.51 -7.86
C GLY A 41 -8.25 0.94 -9.17
N PHE A 42 -7.25 1.81 -9.13
CA PHE A 42 -6.50 2.20 -10.32
C PHE A 42 -5.66 1.07 -10.91
N TYR A 43 -5.27 0.12 -10.08
CA TYR A 43 -4.28 -0.90 -10.46
C TYR A 43 -4.78 -2.34 -10.33
N GLY A 44 -6.08 -2.52 -10.16
CA GLY A 44 -6.70 -3.84 -10.08
C GLY A 44 -6.23 -4.65 -8.88
N GLY A 45 -6.00 -3.97 -7.76
CA GLY A 45 -5.64 -4.62 -6.51
C GLY A 45 -6.85 -5.04 -5.69
N ASP A 46 -6.74 -6.17 -5.00
CA ASP A 46 -7.74 -6.68 -4.09
C ASP A 46 -7.38 -6.34 -2.63
N LEU A 47 -8.18 -5.49 -2.01
CA LEU A 47 -7.96 -5.04 -0.64
C LEU A 47 -8.54 -6.04 0.36
N SER A 48 -7.74 -6.35 1.39
CA SER A 48 -8.13 -7.22 2.49
C SER A 48 -7.67 -6.65 3.83
N VAL A 49 -8.49 -6.82 4.86
CA VAL A 49 -8.09 -6.54 6.24
C VAL A 49 -7.41 -7.80 6.79
N VAL A 50 -6.13 -7.71 7.09
CA VAL A 50 -5.34 -8.85 7.56
C VAL A 50 -5.43 -8.99 9.08
N ARG A 51 -5.29 -7.86 9.77
CA ARG A 51 -5.41 -7.74 11.22
C ARG A 51 -6.08 -6.41 11.54
N GLN A 52 -6.47 -6.22 12.80
CA GLN A 52 -6.90 -4.91 13.26
C GLN A 52 -5.83 -3.85 12.91
N PHE A 53 -6.20 -2.82 12.20
CA PHE A 53 -5.34 -1.71 11.77
C PHE A 53 -4.28 -2.07 10.71
N THR A 54 -4.37 -3.22 10.07
CA THR A 54 -3.46 -3.63 9.01
C THR A 54 -4.21 -4.09 7.77
N LEU A 55 -3.81 -3.57 6.63
CA LEU A 55 -4.41 -3.86 5.34
C LEU A 55 -3.38 -4.53 4.43
N ALA A 56 -3.85 -5.39 3.54
CA ALA A 56 -3.05 -5.91 2.45
C ALA A 56 -3.80 -5.73 1.13
N ILE A 57 -3.07 -5.40 0.09
CA ILE A 57 -3.59 -5.32 -1.26
C ILE A 57 -2.83 -6.33 -2.11
N TYR A 58 -3.59 -7.21 -2.77
CA TYR A 58 -3.05 -8.29 -3.59
C TYR A 58 -3.15 -7.93 -5.07
N PHE A 59 -2.05 -8.08 -5.78
CA PHE A 59 -1.97 -7.84 -7.23
C PHE A 59 -1.54 -9.13 -7.90
N SER A 60 -2.48 -9.78 -8.55
CA SER A 60 -2.20 -11.01 -9.31
C SER A 60 -1.75 -10.69 -10.74
N SER A 61 -1.24 -11.70 -11.45
CA SER A 61 -0.83 -11.58 -12.85
C SER A 61 -2.00 -11.21 -13.78
N ASP A 62 -1.64 -10.78 -14.98
CA ASP A 62 -2.56 -10.50 -16.09
C ASP A 62 -3.48 -9.30 -15.92
N HIS A 63 -2.88 -8.13 -15.77
CA HIS A 63 -3.58 -6.87 -15.81
C HIS A 63 -2.93 -5.91 -16.83
N PRO A 64 -3.73 -5.14 -17.62
CA PRO A 64 -3.18 -4.25 -18.65
C PRO A 64 -2.30 -3.13 -18.10
N SER A 65 -2.39 -2.81 -16.81
CA SER A 65 -1.59 -1.76 -16.19
C SER A 65 -0.16 -2.17 -15.83
N GLY A 66 0.25 -3.39 -16.11
CA GLY A 66 1.61 -3.85 -15.93
C GLY A 66 1.78 -5.03 -14.98
N SER A 67 3.03 -5.31 -14.62
CA SER A 67 3.36 -6.40 -13.70
C SER A 67 2.73 -6.21 -12.30
N PRO A 68 2.52 -7.29 -11.55
CA PRO A 68 2.02 -7.17 -10.17
C PRO A 68 2.85 -6.23 -9.30
N VAL A 69 4.18 -6.28 -9.40
CA VAL A 69 5.07 -5.43 -8.60
C VAL A 69 4.96 -3.96 -9.01
N LEU A 70 4.93 -3.65 -10.30
CA LEU A 70 4.76 -2.28 -10.78
C LEU A 70 3.42 -1.69 -10.32
N ARG A 71 2.36 -2.46 -10.39
CA ARG A 71 1.03 -2.04 -9.94
C ARG A 71 1.00 -1.81 -8.43
N ALA A 72 1.61 -2.70 -7.66
CA ALA A 72 1.73 -2.55 -6.22
C ALA A 72 2.55 -1.31 -5.84
N ALA A 73 3.68 -1.08 -6.49
CA ALA A 73 4.53 0.09 -6.25
C ALA A 73 3.82 1.40 -6.61
N SER A 74 3.09 1.43 -7.72
CA SER A 74 2.29 2.58 -8.15
C SER A 74 1.18 2.89 -7.14
N CYS A 75 0.46 1.87 -6.71
CA CYS A 75 -0.55 1.98 -5.67
C CYS A 75 0.05 2.50 -4.35
N ALA A 76 1.20 1.98 -3.95
CA ALA A 76 1.91 2.40 -2.74
C ALA A 76 2.33 3.88 -2.81
N TRP A 77 2.81 4.33 -3.95
CA TRP A 77 3.16 5.74 -4.16
C TRP A 77 1.94 6.65 -4.00
N LEU A 78 0.82 6.30 -4.64
CA LEU A 78 -0.43 7.05 -4.52
C LEU A 78 -0.91 7.11 -3.07
N LEU A 79 -0.87 5.98 -2.38
CA LEU A 79 -1.29 5.91 -0.99
C LEU A 79 -0.37 6.70 -0.06
N SER A 80 0.95 6.66 -0.29
CA SER A 80 1.91 7.44 0.48
C SER A 80 1.65 8.95 0.35
N LYS A 81 1.44 9.43 -0.88
CA LYS A 81 1.13 10.84 -1.13
C LYS A 81 -0.24 11.25 -0.57
N SER A 82 -1.24 10.40 -0.73
CA SER A 82 -2.59 10.62 -0.20
C SER A 82 -2.59 10.68 1.33
N SER A 83 -1.84 9.80 1.99
CA SER A 83 -1.72 9.79 3.45
C SER A 83 -1.11 11.09 3.97
N LYS A 84 -0.08 11.60 3.31
CA LYS A 84 0.53 12.89 3.68
C LYS A 84 -0.42 14.06 3.51
N MET A 85 -1.24 14.03 2.47
CA MET A 85 -2.27 15.06 2.25
C MET A 85 -3.36 14.99 3.32
N ALA A 86 -3.81 13.80 3.67
CA ALA A 86 -4.80 13.59 4.72
C ALA A 86 -4.28 14.03 6.10
N GLU A 87 -3.02 13.79 6.39
CA GLU A 87 -2.35 14.25 7.61
C GLU A 87 -2.36 15.78 7.72
N LYS A 88 -2.04 16.49 6.64
CA LYS A 88 -2.07 17.96 6.59
C LYS A 88 -3.47 18.55 6.80
N GLN A 89 -4.50 17.77 6.53
CA GLN A 89 -5.89 18.18 6.71
C GLN A 89 -6.48 17.72 8.06
N ASP A 90 -5.67 17.31 9.01
CA ASP A 90 -6.06 16.73 10.30
C ASP A 90 -6.98 15.52 10.20
N ARG A 91 -6.97 14.84 9.05
CA ARG A 91 -7.75 13.62 8.84
C ARG A 91 -7.02 12.37 9.30
N LEU A 92 -5.70 12.45 9.33
CA LEU A 92 -4.83 11.35 9.71
C LEU A 92 -3.64 11.94 10.44
N SER A 93 -3.46 11.60 11.70
CA SER A 93 -2.37 12.14 12.51
C SER A 93 -1.07 11.33 12.44
N PHE A 94 -1.00 10.34 11.57
CA PHE A 94 0.16 9.49 11.37
C PHE A 94 0.27 9.04 9.92
N THR A 95 1.47 8.75 9.50
CA THR A 95 1.74 8.24 8.15
C THR A 95 1.63 6.72 8.13
N ALA A 96 1.02 6.16 7.11
CA ALA A 96 0.98 4.72 6.91
C ALA A 96 2.38 4.19 6.60
N GLY A 97 2.73 3.08 7.20
CA GLY A 97 3.91 2.32 6.84
C GLY A 97 3.60 1.40 5.66
N LEU A 98 4.40 1.45 4.62
CA LEU A 98 4.17 0.69 3.38
C LEU A 98 5.33 -0.24 3.12
N ALA A 99 5.03 -1.46 2.68
CA ALA A 99 6.03 -2.42 2.24
C ALA A 99 5.44 -3.33 1.17
N ILE A 100 6.29 -3.78 0.26
CA ILE A 100 5.89 -4.66 -0.85
C ILE A 100 6.72 -5.94 -0.80
N GLY A 101 6.07 -7.08 -0.97
CA GLY A 101 6.73 -8.35 -1.18
C GLY A 101 6.05 -9.12 -2.29
N VAL A 102 6.62 -10.24 -2.68
CA VAL A 102 6.05 -11.14 -3.67
C VAL A 102 5.91 -12.52 -3.05
N SER A 103 4.75 -13.12 -3.26
CA SER A 103 4.48 -14.49 -2.83
C SER A 103 3.98 -15.31 -4.01
N GLU A 104 4.43 -16.53 -4.10
CA GLU A 104 3.93 -17.49 -5.08
C GLU A 104 2.57 -18.01 -4.63
N LEU A 105 1.52 -17.29 -5.01
CA LEU A 105 0.15 -17.77 -4.82
C LEU A 105 -0.25 -18.64 -5.99
N GLY A 106 -0.69 -19.85 -5.72
CA GLY A 106 -1.29 -20.72 -6.71
C GLY A 106 -0.33 -21.61 -7.51
N GLN A 107 0.92 -21.73 -7.09
CA GLN A 107 1.80 -22.80 -7.54
C GLN A 107 1.66 -24.08 -6.70
N GLY A 108 0.68 -24.11 -5.81
CA GLY A 108 0.33 -25.34 -5.17
C GLY A 108 -0.10 -26.36 -6.22
N ASP A 109 0.62 -27.44 -6.35
CA ASP A 109 0.04 -28.67 -6.85
C ASP A 109 -1.28 -28.88 -6.12
N ASP A 110 -2.24 -29.54 -6.75
CA ASP A 110 -3.48 -29.96 -6.07
C ASP A 110 -3.25 -30.72 -4.73
N ASN A 111 -1.99 -31.00 -4.45
CA ASN A 111 -1.50 -31.63 -3.21
C ASN A 111 -0.94 -30.63 -2.19
N ASP A 112 -0.95 -29.34 -2.47
CA ASP A 112 -0.44 -28.35 -1.50
C ASP A 112 -1.51 -28.14 -0.42
N ILE A 113 -1.28 -28.82 0.71
CA ILE A 113 -2.24 -28.89 1.82
C ILE A 113 -2.40 -27.52 2.52
N TYR A 114 -1.48 -26.57 2.30
CA TYR A 114 -1.48 -25.27 2.99
C TYR A 114 -1.03 -24.09 2.11
N PRO A 115 -1.77 -23.77 1.02
CA PRO A 115 -1.40 -22.63 0.18
C PRO A 115 -1.38 -21.29 0.95
N GLY A 116 -2.09 -21.21 2.08
CA GLY A 116 -2.11 -20.02 2.92
C GLY A 116 -0.86 -19.80 3.77
N LEU A 117 -0.02 -20.83 3.99
CA LEU A 117 1.17 -20.70 4.85
C LEU A 117 2.24 -19.78 4.24
N TYR A 118 2.49 -19.89 2.95
CA TYR A 118 3.48 -19.04 2.28
C TYR A 118 3.02 -17.59 2.23
N VAL A 119 1.74 -17.34 1.97
CA VAL A 119 1.15 -16.01 2.01
C VAL A 119 1.27 -15.42 3.42
N GLN A 120 0.95 -16.20 4.45
CA GLN A 120 1.03 -15.74 5.84
C GLN A 120 2.45 -15.41 6.24
N SER A 121 3.44 -16.22 5.85
CA SER A 121 4.85 -15.94 6.12
C SER A 121 5.30 -14.64 5.46
N THR A 122 4.94 -14.42 4.20
CA THR A 122 5.25 -13.19 3.49
C THR A 122 4.58 -11.98 4.14
N LEU A 123 3.33 -12.11 4.54
CA LEU A 123 2.61 -11.06 5.26
C LEU A 123 3.28 -10.72 6.59
N ASP A 124 3.69 -11.70 7.35
CA ASP A 124 4.35 -11.48 8.65
C ASP A 124 5.68 -10.73 8.46
N GLU A 125 6.47 -11.08 7.45
CA GLU A 125 7.69 -10.35 7.11
C GLU A 125 7.41 -8.91 6.70
N LEU A 126 6.41 -8.69 5.86
CA LEU A 126 6.03 -7.35 5.41
C LEU A 126 5.46 -6.49 6.55
N LEU A 127 4.73 -7.11 7.46
CA LEU A 127 4.21 -6.42 8.65
C LEU A 127 5.34 -5.94 9.54
N ASP A 128 6.31 -6.80 9.82
CA ASP A 128 7.48 -6.43 10.60
C ASP A 128 8.24 -5.28 9.95
N LEU A 129 8.39 -5.35 8.63
CA LEU A 129 9.05 -4.30 7.87
C LEU A 129 8.26 -2.99 7.87
N ALA A 130 6.96 -3.03 7.64
CA ALA A 130 6.11 -1.85 7.62
C ALA A 130 6.05 -1.14 8.98
N ASN A 131 6.26 -1.88 10.08
CA ASN A 131 6.32 -1.32 11.42
C ASN A 131 7.68 -0.72 11.79
N GLN A 132 8.72 -0.95 11.00
CA GLN A 132 10.01 -0.32 11.21
C GLN A 132 9.96 1.16 10.86
N GLN A 133 10.75 1.97 11.57
CA GLN A 133 10.80 3.42 11.37
C GLN A 133 11.69 3.80 10.18
N VAL A 134 11.51 3.14 9.06
CA VAL A 134 12.22 3.47 7.82
C VAL A 134 11.28 4.28 6.94
N GLU A 135 11.74 5.43 6.48
CA GLU A 135 10.97 6.25 5.55
C GLU A 135 10.97 5.64 4.15
N GLY A 136 9.86 5.81 3.45
CA GLY A 136 9.71 5.39 2.07
C GLY A 136 8.89 4.11 1.91
N ILE A 137 8.84 3.66 0.68
CA ILE A 137 8.16 2.41 0.29
C ILE A 137 9.22 1.34 0.20
N LEU A 138 9.13 0.35 1.07
CA LEU A 138 10.11 -0.71 1.17
C LEU A 138 9.73 -1.89 0.28
N LEU A 139 10.74 -2.46 -0.38
CA LEU A 139 10.62 -3.59 -1.30
C LEU A 139 11.51 -4.73 -0.83
N SER A 140 11.01 -5.95 -0.90
CA SER A 140 11.89 -7.11 -0.78
C SER A 140 12.85 -7.15 -1.97
N SER A 141 14.01 -7.78 -1.80
CA SER A 141 14.98 -7.93 -2.90
C SER A 141 14.36 -8.61 -4.13
N TYR A 142 13.50 -9.59 -3.90
CA TYR A 142 12.81 -10.29 -4.99
C TYR A 142 11.85 -9.37 -5.75
N ALA A 143 11.08 -8.55 -5.06
CA ALA A 143 10.21 -7.56 -5.69
C ALA A 143 11.01 -6.51 -6.47
N ALA A 144 12.15 -6.10 -5.96
CA ALA A 144 13.02 -5.11 -6.59
C ALA A 144 13.65 -5.59 -7.91
N GLU A 145 13.71 -6.90 -8.14
CA GLU A 145 14.22 -7.49 -9.38
C GLU A 145 13.19 -7.52 -10.52
N ASP A 146 11.98 -7.07 -10.30
CA ASP A 146 10.92 -7.08 -11.29
C ASP A 146 11.27 -6.17 -12.48
N ASP A 147 11.29 -6.74 -13.69
CA ASP A 147 11.63 -6.02 -14.91
C ASP A 147 10.65 -4.87 -15.21
N GLY A 148 9.37 -5.09 -14.94
CA GLY A 148 8.34 -4.07 -15.12
C GLY A 148 8.55 -2.87 -14.22
N LEU A 149 8.97 -3.11 -12.99
CA LEU A 149 9.30 -2.05 -12.04
C LEU A 149 10.52 -1.25 -12.50
N ALA A 150 11.60 -1.94 -12.87
CA ALA A 150 12.87 -1.32 -13.28
C ALA A 150 12.74 -0.38 -14.49
N THR A 151 11.76 -0.63 -15.35
CA THR A 151 11.50 0.20 -16.54
C THR A 151 10.98 1.60 -16.16
N HIS A 152 10.29 1.72 -15.04
CA HIS A 152 9.57 2.94 -14.66
C HIS A 152 10.06 3.59 -13.37
N MET A 153 10.71 2.85 -12.50
CA MET A 153 11.05 3.30 -11.15
C MET A 153 12.48 2.93 -10.80
N GLY A 154 13.19 3.87 -10.17
CA GLY A 154 14.49 3.61 -9.56
C GLY A 154 14.34 2.86 -8.24
N ILE A 155 15.46 2.27 -7.82
CA ILE A 155 15.52 1.49 -6.58
C ILE A 155 16.78 1.89 -5.83
N ASP A 156 16.61 2.19 -4.54
CA ASP A 156 17.69 2.50 -3.62
C ASP A 156 17.96 1.30 -2.71
N VAL A 157 19.19 0.84 -2.66
CA VAL A 157 19.58 -0.28 -1.80
C VAL A 157 19.71 0.21 -0.37
N ILE A 158 18.98 -0.42 0.55
CA ILE A 158 19.11 -0.15 2.00
C ILE A 158 20.09 -1.14 2.62
N ASP A 159 19.86 -2.43 2.41
CA ASP A 159 20.72 -3.52 2.88
C ASP A 159 20.62 -4.73 1.93
N GLU A 160 21.16 -5.87 2.33
CA GLU A 160 21.15 -7.09 1.50
C GLU A 160 19.75 -7.64 1.24
N LYS A 161 18.80 -7.37 2.13
CA LYS A 161 17.46 -7.95 2.10
C LYS A 161 16.41 -6.97 1.58
N TRP A 162 16.58 -5.67 1.82
CA TRP A 162 15.56 -4.67 1.59
C TRP A 162 16.06 -3.52 0.74
N MET A 163 15.15 -3.04 -0.11
CA MET A 163 15.34 -1.89 -0.99
C MET A 163 14.24 -0.87 -0.71
N ALA A 164 14.46 0.36 -1.12
CA ALA A 164 13.43 1.40 -1.12
C ALA A 164 13.10 1.81 -2.54
N LEU A 165 11.85 2.18 -2.78
CA LEU A 165 11.43 2.77 -4.03
C LEU A 165 12.09 4.14 -4.18
N GLY A 166 12.79 4.34 -5.31
CA GLY A 166 13.48 5.60 -5.62
C GLY A 166 12.69 6.48 -6.58
N GLU A 167 13.40 7.13 -7.50
CA GLU A 167 12.79 8.05 -8.46
C GLU A 167 11.91 7.32 -9.48
N ILE A 168 10.84 7.99 -9.89
CA ILE A 168 9.91 7.50 -10.89
C ILE A 168 10.15 8.23 -12.21
N SER A 169 10.21 7.49 -13.32
CA SER A 169 10.47 8.02 -14.65
C SER A 169 9.30 8.82 -15.22
N GLY A 170 9.64 9.86 -15.98
CA GLY A 170 8.80 10.92 -16.53
C GLY A 170 7.34 10.60 -16.86
N ALA A 171 7.07 9.79 -17.88
CA ALA A 171 5.68 9.51 -18.30
C ALA A 171 4.85 8.77 -17.24
N HIS A 172 5.49 7.86 -16.50
CA HIS A 172 4.81 7.12 -15.43
C HIS A 172 4.52 8.04 -14.23
N LEU A 173 5.45 8.94 -13.90
CA LEU A 173 5.22 9.95 -12.88
C LEU A 173 4.05 10.87 -13.25
N ASP A 174 3.97 11.31 -14.50
CA ASP A 174 2.87 12.15 -14.98
C ASP A 174 1.51 11.44 -14.83
N LEU A 175 1.46 10.16 -15.13
CA LEU A 175 0.26 9.34 -14.92
C LEU A 175 -0.11 9.28 -13.43
N LEU A 176 0.84 9.00 -12.57
CA LEU A 176 0.62 8.92 -11.12
C LEU A 176 0.15 10.28 -10.56
N GLU A 177 0.73 11.37 -10.99
CA GLU A 177 0.31 12.71 -10.56
C GLU A 177 -1.12 13.04 -10.98
N ARG A 178 -1.55 12.64 -12.17
CA ARG A 178 -2.94 12.77 -12.61
C ARG A 178 -3.90 11.94 -11.76
N GLN A 179 -3.52 10.71 -11.46
CA GLN A 179 -4.29 9.82 -10.57
C GLN A 179 -4.36 10.39 -9.15
N LEU A 180 -3.26 10.98 -8.67
CA LEU A 180 -3.23 11.63 -7.37
C LEU A 180 -4.21 12.81 -7.29
N GLN A 181 -4.37 13.59 -8.36
CA GLN A 181 -5.35 14.67 -8.41
C GLN A 181 -6.79 14.15 -8.29
N LEU A 182 -7.08 12.99 -8.87
CA LEU A 182 -8.38 12.34 -8.73
C LEU A 182 -8.63 11.90 -7.28
N ILE A 183 -7.63 11.29 -6.65
CA ILE A 183 -7.71 10.88 -5.24
C ILE A 183 -7.86 12.10 -4.32
N LYS A 184 -7.16 13.17 -4.60
CA LYS A 184 -7.25 14.43 -3.86
C LYS A 184 -8.68 14.96 -3.83
N ARG A 185 -9.41 14.89 -4.93
CA ARG A 185 -10.83 15.30 -5.00
C ARG A 185 -11.71 14.41 -4.12
N MET A 186 -11.36 13.14 -3.95
CA MET A 186 -12.08 12.23 -3.08
C MET A 186 -11.82 12.49 -1.59
N ILE A 187 -10.63 12.99 -1.24
CA ILE A 187 -10.22 13.28 0.13
C ILE A 187 -10.68 14.66 0.58
N THR A 188 -10.62 15.66 -0.32
CA THR A 188 -10.98 17.04 -0.02
C THR A 188 -12.49 17.23 -0.21
N PRO A 189 -13.25 17.58 0.85
CA PRO A 189 -14.67 17.83 0.70
C PRO A 189 -14.92 19.05 -0.19
N PRO A 190 -16.01 19.05 -0.98
CA PRO A 190 -16.46 20.28 -1.64
C PRO A 190 -16.71 21.36 -0.62
N ASP A 191 -16.48 22.64 -0.98
CA ASP A 191 -16.68 23.78 -0.09
C ASP A 191 -18.09 23.79 0.49
N GLY A 192 -18.19 23.75 1.82
CA GLY A 192 -19.43 23.84 2.56
C GLY A 192 -20.13 22.53 2.88
N ASP A 193 -19.61 21.37 2.44
CA ASP A 193 -20.18 20.08 2.77
C ASP A 193 -19.50 19.44 3.98
N THR A 194 -20.30 18.84 4.84
CA THR A 194 -19.80 18.00 5.93
C THR A 194 -19.18 16.72 5.37
N PRO A 195 -18.07 16.23 6.00
CA PRO A 195 -17.36 15.07 5.51
C PRO A 195 -18.14 13.74 5.50
N GLN A 196 -19.38 13.73 5.91
CA GLN A 196 -20.20 12.54 5.90
C GLN A 196 -20.49 12.07 4.48
N GLY A 197 -20.08 10.85 4.15
CA GLY A 197 -20.33 10.26 2.86
C GLY A 197 -19.37 10.66 1.76
N LEU A 198 -18.23 11.24 2.10
CA LEU A 198 -17.23 11.74 1.15
C LEU A 198 -16.62 10.69 0.24
N LEU A 199 -16.66 9.45 0.63
CA LEU A 199 -16.10 8.38 -0.16
C LEU A 199 -17.16 7.32 -0.32
N PRO A 200 -17.67 7.14 -1.55
CA PRO A 200 -18.61 6.08 -1.83
C PRO A 200 -17.90 4.73 -1.80
N PHE A 201 -18.19 3.95 -0.82
CA PHE A 201 -17.75 2.56 -0.75
C PHE A 201 -18.94 1.64 -0.56
#